data_66cc6afbecc2547d7126aa76580210f0
#
_entry.id   66cc6afbecc2547d7126aa76580210f0
#
_cell.length_a   1.000
_cell.length_b   1.000
_cell.length_c   1.000
_cell.angle_alpha   90.00
_cell.angle_beta   90.00
_cell.angle_gamma   90.00
#
_symmetry.space_group_name_H-M   'P 1'
#
loop_
_entity.id
_entity.type
_entity.pdbx_description
1 polymer ?
#
loop_
_entity_poly.entity_id
_entity_poly.type
_entity_poly.pdbx_seq_one_letter_code
_entity_poly.pdbx_strand_id
1 'polypeptide(L)'
;MTPWRRHPGHALLVIGFFTCLWLPLADRLLRLERPPRIVENRAPAPPPRLAVTKQAIAAFPRAFEAYWNDHFGFRDTLIRLHSLASVRLGVSPSEKVVFGKSRWLFSDEEVPWRHPSGRAPLTDDQLARWRRELEARRNWLWARGAHYLFVIVPNKATVYPEYLPDALTPPATPTDVDRLMLELRAHSDVAVLDLRPTLLKARAEHLVYHPADTHWNDRGSYAAYTVIIARLAEWFPGISALPPAAFEPIRQPASAYRDLAEMVGLGDYFVHDAIEL
;
A
#
# COMPACT_ATOMS: atom_id res chain seq x y z
N MET A 1 36.21 3.23 53.17
CA MET A 1 35.38 2.43 52.26
C MET A 1 33.92 2.69 52.62
N THR A 2 33.24 3.58 51.85
CA THR A 2 31.83 3.91 52.07
C THR A 2 30.97 2.74 51.58
N PRO A 3 30.03 2.22 52.41
CA PRO A 3 29.16 1.13 52.00
C PRO A 3 28.25 1.63 50.86
N TRP A 4 28.23 0.92 49.78
CA TRP A 4 27.32 1.13 48.65
C TRP A 4 25.90 1.11 49.20
N ARG A 5 25.29 2.28 49.37
CA ARG A 5 23.87 2.38 49.72
C ARG A 5 23.09 1.68 48.60
N ARG A 6 22.50 0.57 48.93
CA ARG A 6 21.58 -0.15 48.04
C ARG A 6 20.35 0.72 47.82
N HIS A 7 20.38 1.55 46.75
CA HIS A 7 19.21 2.28 46.34
C HIS A 7 18.23 1.28 45.65
N PRO A 8 17.00 1.12 46.16
CA PRO A 8 16.04 0.18 45.62
C PRO A 8 15.79 0.42 44.09
N GLY A 9 15.97 1.65 43.60
CA GLY A 9 15.92 1.98 42.21
C GLY A 9 16.96 1.28 41.33
N HIS A 10 18.19 1.05 41.84
CA HIS A 10 19.20 0.31 41.08
C HIS A 10 18.83 -1.17 40.92
N ALA A 11 18.26 -1.77 41.95
CA ALA A 11 17.79 -3.15 41.87
C ALA A 11 16.64 -3.29 40.86
N LEU A 12 15.69 -2.35 40.85
CA LEU A 12 14.60 -2.33 39.89
C LEU A 12 15.10 -2.18 38.44
N LEU A 13 16.09 -1.30 38.23
CA LEU A 13 16.69 -1.14 36.90
C LEU A 13 17.39 -2.42 36.43
N VAL A 14 18.15 -3.07 37.27
CA VAL A 14 18.85 -4.33 36.97
C VAL A 14 17.85 -5.44 36.71
N ILE A 15 16.85 -5.61 37.55
CA ILE A 15 15.78 -6.60 37.34
C ILE A 15 15.03 -6.32 36.03
N GLY A 16 14.62 -5.06 35.80
CA GLY A 16 13.96 -4.66 34.57
C GLY A 16 14.79 -4.96 33.33
N PHE A 17 16.07 -4.64 33.34
CA PHE A 17 17.01 -4.93 32.26
C PHE A 17 17.06 -6.43 31.93
N PHE A 18 17.30 -7.27 32.95
CA PHE A 18 17.36 -8.71 32.77
C PHE A 18 16.00 -9.29 32.34
N THR A 19 14.89 -8.79 32.88
CA THR A 19 13.56 -9.19 32.44
C THR A 19 13.36 -8.90 30.96
N CYS A 20 13.67 -7.68 30.49
CA CYS A 20 13.57 -7.32 29.07
C CYS A 20 14.49 -8.20 28.19
N LEU A 21 15.68 -8.56 28.69
CA LEU A 21 16.62 -9.41 27.94
C LEU A 21 16.14 -10.86 27.80
N TRP A 22 15.52 -11.42 28.86
CA TRP A 22 15.06 -12.80 28.88
C TRP A 22 13.64 -12.99 28.32
N LEU A 23 12.83 -11.95 28.31
CA LEU A 23 11.44 -12.01 27.88
C LEU A 23 11.25 -12.58 26.47
N PRO A 24 12.03 -12.19 25.43
CA PRO A 24 11.91 -12.77 24.11
C PRO A 24 12.22 -14.26 24.04
N LEU A 25 13.20 -14.71 24.83
CA LEU A 25 13.54 -16.13 24.94
C LEU A 25 12.42 -16.91 25.65
N ALA A 26 11.85 -16.33 26.71
CA ALA A 26 10.73 -16.92 27.44
C ALA A 26 9.51 -17.07 26.53
N ASP A 27 9.18 -16.07 25.73
CA ASP A 27 8.10 -16.17 24.76
C ASP A 27 8.34 -17.29 23.73
N ARG A 28 9.55 -17.38 23.20
CA ARG A 28 9.91 -18.43 22.23
C ARG A 28 9.77 -19.84 22.82
N LEU A 29 10.08 -20.02 24.10
CA LEU A 29 9.99 -21.32 24.76
C LEU A 29 8.58 -21.65 25.23
N LEU A 30 7.83 -20.66 25.73
CA LEU A 30 6.54 -20.82 26.37
C LEU A 30 5.36 -20.43 25.49
N ARG A 31 5.63 -19.82 24.31
CA ARG A 31 4.62 -19.33 23.35
C ARG A 31 3.60 -18.41 24.04
N LEU A 32 4.11 -17.39 24.74
CA LEU A 32 3.30 -16.46 25.51
C LEU A 32 2.55 -15.47 24.62
N GLU A 33 3.15 -15.11 23.48
CA GLU A 33 2.54 -14.20 22.50
C GLU A 33 1.36 -14.88 21.82
N ARG A 34 0.18 -14.26 21.94
CA ARG A 34 -1.07 -14.74 21.33
C ARG A 34 -1.73 -13.77 20.34
N PRO A 35 -1.19 -12.56 20.07
CA PRO A 35 -1.87 -11.62 19.18
C PRO A 35 -2.01 -12.21 17.78
N PRO A 36 -2.95 -11.73 16.96
CA PRO A 36 -2.95 -12.04 15.56
C PRO A 36 -1.60 -11.68 14.97
N ARG A 37 -0.99 -12.62 14.26
CA ARG A 37 0.33 -12.43 13.65
C ARG A 37 0.24 -11.32 12.61
N ILE A 38 1.29 -10.50 12.54
CA ILE A 38 1.43 -9.56 11.43
C ILE A 38 1.58 -10.37 10.15
N VAL A 39 0.69 -10.13 9.19
CA VAL A 39 0.75 -10.80 7.88
C VAL A 39 1.76 -10.05 7.02
N GLU A 40 2.92 -10.64 6.83
CA GLU A 40 3.93 -10.13 5.91
C GLU A 40 3.83 -10.89 4.58
N ASN A 41 3.89 -10.17 3.46
CA ASN A 41 3.89 -10.78 2.11
C ASN A 41 5.24 -11.44 1.77
N ARG A 42 5.89 -12.04 2.77
CA ARG A 42 7.13 -12.80 2.62
C ARG A 42 7.18 -13.97 3.59
N ALA A 43 7.89 -15.02 3.22
CA ALA A 43 8.18 -16.10 4.14
C ALA A 43 9.25 -15.67 5.17
N PRO A 44 9.12 -16.05 6.45
CA PRO A 44 10.16 -15.86 7.45
C PRO A 44 11.48 -16.51 7.02
N ALA A 45 12.61 -15.92 7.39
CA ALA A 45 13.92 -16.45 7.08
C ALA A 45 14.10 -17.86 7.69
N PRO A 46 14.56 -18.85 6.92
CA PRO A 46 14.80 -20.20 7.46
C PRO A 46 16.00 -20.20 8.41
N PRO A 47 16.13 -21.19 9.29
CA PRO A 47 17.29 -21.32 10.15
C PRO A 47 18.57 -21.44 9.32
N PRO A 48 19.64 -20.74 9.69
CA PRO A 48 20.88 -20.75 8.93
C PRO A 48 21.51 -22.15 8.95
N ARG A 49 21.98 -22.60 7.79
CA ARG A 49 22.64 -23.90 7.67
C ARG A 49 24.12 -23.76 8.08
N LEU A 50 24.55 -24.60 8.98
CA LEU A 50 25.96 -24.72 9.36
C LEU A 50 26.66 -25.58 8.29
N ALA A 51 27.54 -24.95 7.50
CA ALA A 51 28.41 -25.66 6.57
C ALA A 51 29.83 -25.12 6.71
N VAL A 52 30.83 -26.03 6.67
CA VAL A 52 32.25 -25.69 6.89
C VAL A 52 32.89 -25.26 5.58
N THR A 53 32.28 -24.33 4.86
CA THR A 53 32.84 -23.71 3.66
C THR A 53 33.10 -22.23 3.92
N LYS A 54 34.12 -21.65 3.29
CA LYS A 54 34.43 -20.21 3.45
C LYS A 54 33.22 -19.33 3.14
N GLN A 55 32.44 -19.66 2.10
CA GLN A 55 31.24 -18.94 1.73
C GLN A 55 30.14 -19.05 2.79
N ALA A 56 29.88 -20.24 3.31
CA ALA A 56 28.85 -20.45 4.34
C ALA A 56 29.20 -19.74 5.65
N ILE A 57 30.48 -19.77 6.06
CA ILE A 57 30.96 -19.06 7.26
C ILE A 57 30.78 -17.55 7.07
N ALA A 58 31.13 -16.99 5.91
CA ALA A 58 30.97 -15.56 5.63
C ALA A 58 29.49 -15.13 5.58
N ALA A 59 28.59 -15.99 5.08
CA ALA A 59 27.17 -15.71 4.97
C ALA A 59 26.38 -15.95 6.29
N PHE A 60 26.93 -16.75 7.20
CA PHE A 60 26.25 -17.18 8.43
C PHE A 60 25.76 -16.02 9.31
N PRO A 61 26.57 -14.97 9.61
CA PRO A 61 26.10 -13.89 10.48
C PRO A 61 24.85 -13.21 9.94
N ARG A 62 24.83 -12.90 8.64
CA ARG A 62 23.69 -12.27 7.98
C ARG A 62 22.46 -13.19 7.95
N ALA A 63 22.65 -14.47 7.67
CA ALA A 63 21.56 -15.44 7.67
C ALA A 63 20.99 -15.66 9.09
N PHE A 64 21.86 -15.69 10.09
CA PHE A 64 21.47 -15.79 11.51
C PHE A 64 20.70 -14.55 11.97
N GLU A 65 21.18 -13.36 11.63
CA GLU A 65 20.51 -12.09 11.94
C GLU A 65 19.10 -12.05 11.33
N ALA A 66 18.97 -12.39 10.05
CA ALA A 66 17.68 -12.44 9.38
C ALA A 66 16.72 -13.44 10.07
N TYR A 67 17.21 -14.64 10.36
CA TYR A 67 16.43 -15.65 11.10
C TYR A 67 16.03 -15.17 12.48
N TRP A 68 16.97 -14.59 13.23
CA TRP A 68 16.73 -14.08 14.57
C TRP A 68 15.68 -12.96 14.59
N ASN A 69 15.80 -12.02 13.67
CA ASN A 69 14.87 -10.90 13.53
C ASN A 69 13.44 -11.36 13.21
N ASP A 70 13.30 -12.41 12.41
CA ASP A 70 11.98 -12.93 12.04
C ASP A 70 11.35 -13.82 13.14
N HIS A 71 12.18 -14.38 14.03
CA HIS A 71 11.73 -15.31 15.08
C HIS A 71 11.96 -14.76 16.49
N PHE A 72 12.18 -13.45 16.61
CA PHE A 72 12.34 -12.79 17.89
C PHE A 72 11.02 -12.85 18.69
N GLY A 73 11.08 -13.28 19.95
CA GLY A 73 9.88 -13.34 20.79
C GLY A 73 9.27 -11.95 21.01
N PHE A 74 7.95 -11.87 21.06
CA PHE A 74 7.17 -10.62 21.12
C PHE A 74 7.41 -9.66 19.95
N ARG A 75 7.96 -10.16 18.80
CA ARG A 75 8.24 -9.34 17.64
C ARG A 75 7.00 -8.57 17.19
N ASP A 76 5.88 -9.27 17.01
CA ASP A 76 4.65 -8.67 16.52
C ASP A 76 4.08 -7.65 17.51
N THR A 77 4.13 -7.95 18.80
CA THR A 77 3.76 -7.03 19.88
C THR A 77 4.64 -5.77 19.89
N LEU A 78 5.96 -5.93 19.75
CA LEU A 78 6.90 -4.80 19.74
C LEU A 78 6.71 -3.91 18.52
N ILE A 79 6.51 -4.50 17.32
CA ILE A 79 6.18 -3.74 16.10
C ILE A 79 4.90 -2.96 16.31
N ARG A 80 3.86 -3.59 16.86
CA ARG A 80 2.58 -2.94 17.17
C ARG A 80 2.72 -1.78 18.14
N LEU A 81 3.43 -1.97 19.25
CA LEU A 81 3.66 -0.90 20.23
C LEU A 81 4.45 0.25 19.62
N HIS A 82 5.50 -0.05 18.84
CA HIS A 82 6.25 0.96 18.10
C HIS A 82 5.34 1.73 17.13
N SER A 83 4.54 1.02 16.35
CA SER A 83 3.63 1.63 15.38
C SER A 83 2.58 2.51 16.06
N LEU A 84 1.97 2.03 17.15
CA LEU A 84 0.99 2.84 17.93
C LEU A 84 1.65 4.08 18.55
N ALA A 85 2.85 3.95 19.08
CA ALA A 85 3.58 5.09 19.65
C ALA A 85 3.92 6.11 18.55
N SER A 86 4.41 5.66 17.40
CA SER A 86 4.72 6.50 16.24
C SER A 86 3.49 7.27 15.75
N VAL A 87 2.36 6.58 15.58
CA VAL A 87 1.09 7.21 15.15
C VAL A 87 0.61 8.26 16.16
N ARG A 88 0.72 7.98 17.48
CA ARG A 88 0.37 8.96 18.51
C ARG A 88 1.27 10.19 18.51
N LEU A 89 2.51 10.03 18.08
CA LEU A 89 3.47 11.13 17.91
C LEU A 89 3.34 11.83 16.55
N GLY A 90 2.38 11.43 15.70
CA GLY A 90 2.18 12.00 14.37
C GLY A 90 3.23 11.59 13.34
N VAL A 91 3.97 10.51 13.60
CA VAL A 91 5.03 10.00 12.71
C VAL A 91 4.57 8.66 12.10
N SER A 92 4.81 8.48 10.81
CA SER A 92 4.56 7.17 10.19
C SER A 92 5.60 6.16 10.67
N PRO A 93 5.17 4.96 11.11
CA PRO A 93 6.08 3.88 11.48
C PRO A 93 6.77 3.21 10.27
N SER A 94 6.34 3.53 9.06
CA SER A 94 6.88 3.00 7.81
C SER A 94 7.02 4.12 6.78
N GLU A 95 8.13 4.12 6.04
CA GLU A 95 8.33 5.04 4.91
C GLU A 95 7.37 4.78 3.76
N LYS A 96 6.84 3.55 3.67
CA LYS A 96 5.93 3.10 2.60
C LYS A 96 4.48 3.49 2.82
N VAL A 97 4.10 3.93 4.03
CA VAL A 97 2.72 4.26 4.38
C VAL A 97 2.65 5.70 4.87
N VAL A 98 1.77 6.48 4.27
CA VAL A 98 1.47 7.85 4.67
C VAL A 98 0.19 7.86 5.49
N PHE A 99 0.27 8.35 6.73
CA PHE A 99 -0.90 8.52 7.60
C PHE A 99 -1.60 9.83 7.25
N GLY A 100 -2.81 9.70 6.74
CA GLY A 100 -3.68 10.80 6.39
C GLY A 100 -4.62 11.22 7.52
N LYS A 101 -5.51 12.16 7.23
CA LYS A 101 -6.57 12.61 8.13
C LYS A 101 -7.65 11.55 8.29
N SER A 102 -8.42 11.62 9.38
CA SER A 102 -9.59 10.75 9.63
C SER A 102 -9.28 9.26 9.49
N ARG A 103 -8.06 8.84 9.87
CA ARG A 103 -7.59 7.44 9.82
C ARG A 103 -7.45 6.87 8.40
N TRP A 104 -7.33 7.73 7.39
CA TRP A 104 -6.98 7.29 6.05
C TRP A 104 -5.50 6.98 5.97
N LEU A 105 -5.16 5.95 5.21
CA LEU A 105 -3.79 5.56 4.91
C LEU A 105 -3.58 5.64 3.39
N PHE A 106 -2.41 6.06 2.97
CA PHE A 106 -2.01 6.12 1.57
C PHE A 106 -0.68 5.40 1.39
N SER A 107 -0.47 4.80 0.22
CA SER A 107 0.86 4.33 -0.15
C SER A 107 1.77 5.51 -0.46
N ASP A 108 3.06 5.40 -0.14
CA ASP A 108 4.05 6.40 -0.52
C ASP A 108 4.14 6.59 -2.04
N GLU A 109 3.89 5.52 -2.80
CA GLU A 109 3.83 5.55 -4.26
C GLU A 109 2.66 6.38 -4.81
N GLU A 110 1.59 6.57 -4.04
CA GLU A 110 0.45 7.42 -4.42
C GLU A 110 0.74 8.92 -4.25
N VAL A 111 1.80 9.27 -3.55
CA VAL A 111 2.21 10.65 -3.25
C VAL A 111 3.67 10.90 -3.65
N PRO A 112 4.03 10.66 -4.91
CA PRO A 112 5.42 10.75 -5.37
C PRO A 112 6.03 12.14 -5.14
N TRP A 113 5.22 13.19 -5.11
CA TRP A 113 5.66 14.57 -4.83
C TRP A 113 6.15 14.77 -3.38
N ARG A 114 5.98 13.80 -2.49
CA ARG A 114 6.60 13.77 -1.16
C ARG A 114 8.12 13.76 -1.28
N HIS A 115 8.65 13.14 -2.33
CA HIS A 115 10.08 13.05 -2.60
C HIS A 115 10.54 14.07 -3.64
N PRO A 116 11.77 14.61 -3.53
CA PRO A 116 12.29 15.56 -4.52
C PRO A 116 12.28 15.01 -5.96
N SER A 117 12.58 13.72 -6.15
CA SER A 117 12.59 13.07 -7.45
C SER A 117 11.19 12.94 -8.08
N GLY A 118 10.14 12.84 -7.28
CA GLY A 118 8.75 12.76 -7.75
C GLY A 118 8.09 14.11 -8.03
N ARG A 119 8.83 15.21 -7.87
CA ARG A 119 8.32 16.56 -8.16
C ARG A 119 8.69 17.05 -9.56
N ALA A 120 9.66 16.41 -10.20
CA ALA A 120 10.06 16.77 -11.55
C ALA A 120 8.99 16.26 -12.56
N PRO A 121 8.37 17.16 -13.34
CA PRO A 121 7.40 16.75 -14.35
C PRO A 121 8.09 15.96 -15.47
N LEU A 122 7.34 15.10 -16.15
CA LEU A 122 7.82 14.42 -17.33
C LEU A 122 8.28 15.44 -18.39
N THR A 123 9.41 15.18 -19.02
CA THR A 123 9.87 15.99 -20.16
C THR A 123 9.03 15.71 -21.41
N ASP A 124 9.05 16.61 -22.39
CA ASP A 124 8.34 16.40 -23.65
C ASP A 124 8.86 15.15 -24.41
N ASP A 125 10.17 14.88 -24.31
CA ASP A 125 10.75 13.63 -24.86
C ASP A 125 10.19 12.39 -24.18
N GLN A 126 9.98 12.44 -22.87
CA GLN A 126 9.37 11.32 -22.11
C GLN A 126 7.88 11.14 -22.51
N LEU A 127 7.13 12.23 -22.67
CA LEU A 127 5.75 12.19 -23.14
C LEU A 127 5.67 11.62 -24.56
N ALA A 128 6.53 12.07 -25.47
CA ALA A 128 6.63 11.54 -26.83
C ALA A 128 7.05 10.06 -26.84
N ARG A 129 7.90 9.63 -25.89
CA ARG A 129 8.23 8.21 -25.74
C ARG A 129 7.04 7.39 -25.27
N TRP A 130 6.28 7.86 -24.29
CA TRP A 130 5.03 7.22 -23.86
C TRP A 130 4.07 7.04 -25.04
N ARG A 131 3.85 8.09 -25.84
CA ARG A 131 3.01 8.04 -27.02
C ARG A 131 3.47 6.94 -27.98
N ARG A 132 4.75 6.93 -28.39
CA ARG A 132 5.31 5.93 -29.32
C ARG A 132 5.15 4.50 -28.80
N GLU A 133 5.36 4.27 -27.51
CA GLU A 133 5.18 2.94 -26.91
C GLU A 133 3.72 2.47 -26.94
N LEU A 134 2.78 3.36 -26.67
CA LEU A 134 1.34 3.05 -26.75
C LEU A 134 0.90 2.77 -28.18
N GLU A 135 1.38 3.57 -29.15
CA GLU A 135 1.14 3.36 -30.57
C GLU A 135 1.72 2.02 -31.07
N ALA A 136 2.93 1.69 -30.65
CA ALA A 136 3.56 0.41 -31.00
C ALA A 136 2.75 -0.78 -30.48
N ARG A 137 2.26 -0.71 -29.21
CA ARG A 137 1.38 -1.74 -28.63
C ARG A 137 0.06 -1.85 -29.40
N ARG A 138 -0.58 -0.73 -29.69
CA ARG A 138 -1.81 -0.68 -30.48
C ARG A 138 -1.60 -1.30 -31.87
N ASN A 139 -0.54 -0.92 -32.59
CA ASN A 139 -0.25 -1.42 -33.93
C ASN A 139 0.04 -2.93 -33.94
N TRP A 140 0.80 -3.40 -32.92
CA TRP A 140 1.09 -4.81 -32.77
C TRP A 140 -0.16 -5.66 -32.52
N LEU A 141 -1.11 -5.16 -31.72
CA LEU A 141 -2.40 -5.81 -31.45
C LEU A 141 -3.33 -5.73 -32.66
N TRP A 142 -3.40 -4.57 -33.31
CA TRP A 142 -4.21 -4.35 -34.50
C TRP A 142 -3.83 -5.31 -35.64
N ALA A 143 -2.55 -5.51 -35.87
CA ALA A 143 -2.05 -6.48 -36.86
C ALA A 143 -2.47 -7.93 -36.57
N ARG A 144 -3.01 -8.19 -35.38
CA ARG A 144 -3.53 -9.51 -34.92
C ARG A 144 -5.04 -9.52 -34.78
N GLY A 145 -5.72 -8.51 -35.28
CA GLY A 145 -7.18 -8.41 -35.20
C GLY A 145 -7.72 -8.04 -33.81
N ALA A 146 -6.86 -7.50 -32.92
CA ALA A 146 -7.24 -7.09 -31.58
C ALA A 146 -7.28 -5.57 -31.42
N HIS A 147 -8.27 -5.07 -30.68
CA HIS A 147 -8.34 -3.67 -30.26
C HIS A 147 -7.47 -3.42 -29.03
N TYR A 148 -6.99 -2.19 -28.87
CA TYR A 148 -6.20 -1.75 -27.73
C TYR A 148 -6.87 -0.54 -27.06
N LEU A 149 -7.15 -0.66 -25.79
CA LEU A 149 -7.64 0.43 -24.95
C LEU A 149 -6.63 0.69 -23.82
N PHE A 150 -6.10 1.92 -23.74
CA PHE A 150 -5.29 2.36 -22.64
C PHE A 150 -6.17 3.00 -21.57
N VAL A 151 -6.26 2.39 -20.41
CA VAL A 151 -7.11 2.87 -19.30
C VAL A 151 -6.24 3.48 -18.22
N ILE A 152 -6.53 4.72 -17.83
CA ILE A 152 -5.87 5.44 -16.73
C ILE A 152 -6.76 5.33 -15.50
N VAL A 153 -6.25 4.62 -14.51
CA VAL A 153 -6.91 4.45 -13.20
C VAL A 153 -6.25 5.41 -12.20
N PRO A 154 -6.98 6.35 -11.60
CA PRO A 154 -6.42 7.21 -10.58
C PRO A 154 -6.10 6.41 -9.31
N ASN A 155 -5.08 6.82 -8.58
CA ASN A 155 -4.84 6.32 -7.24
C ASN A 155 -5.75 7.03 -6.21
N LYS A 156 -5.78 6.51 -4.99
CA LYS A 156 -6.61 7.04 -3.90
C LYS A 156 -6.28 8.49 -3.55
N ALA A 157 -5.01 8.87 -3.56
CA ALA A 157 -4.57 10.24 -3.28
C ALA A 157 -5.09 11.26 -4.31
N THR A 158 -5.32 10.83 -5.56
CA THR A 158 -5.96 11.67 -6.59
C THR A 158 -7.46 11.83 -6.35
N VAL A 159 -8.12 10.77 -5.88
CA VAL A 159 -9.58 10.78 -5.67
C VAL A 159 -9.96 11.42 -4.34
N TYR A 160 -9.13 11.30 -3.30
CA TYR A 160 -9.38 11.77 -1.94
C TYR A 160 -8.24 12.64 -1.38
N PRO A 161 -7.82 13.71 -2.08
CA PRO A 161 -6.71 14.56 -1.65
C PRO A 161 -6.97 15.28 -0.32
N GLU A 162 -8.23 15.48 0.06
CA GLU A 162 -8.64 16.13 1.32
C GLU A 162 -8.25 15.33 2.56
N TYR A 163 -8.03 14.01 2.42
CA TYR A 163 -7.57 13.16 3.52
C TYR A 163 -6.05 13.06 3.63
N LEU A 164 -5.31 13.65 2.69
CA LEU A 164 -3.85 13.76 2.81
C LEU A 164 -3.47 14.68 3.98
N PRO A 165 -2.28 14.48 4.59
CA PRO A 165 -1.73 15.47 5.50
C PRO A 165 -1.60 16.86 4.85
N ASP A 166 -1.81 17.94 5.59
CA ASP A 166 -1.72 19.30 5.06
C ASP A 166 -0.36 19.61 4.42
N ALA A 167 0.71 19.01 4.94
CA ALA A 167 2.06 19.15 4.39
C ALA A 167 2.26 18.47 3.03
N LEU A 168 1.33 17.60 2.60
CA LEU A 168 1.40 16.83 1.37
C LEU A 168 0.33 17.26 0.36
N THR A 169 0.10 18.53 0.23
CA THR A 169 -0.82 19.08 -0.78
C THR A 169 -0.38 18.62 -2.18
N PRO A 170 -1.29 18.06 -2.99
CA PRO A 170 -0.97 17.70 -4.36
C PRO A 170 -0.42 18.90 -5.16
N PRO A 171 0.51 18.66 -6.11
CA PRO A 171 1.02 19.73 -6.94
C PRO A 171 -0.12 20.35 -7.76
N ALA A 172 0.07 21.64 -8.11
CA ALA A 172 -0.85 22.32 -8.99
C ALA A 172 -0.89 21.64 -10.38
N THR A 173 -2.04 21.68 -11.02
CA THR A 173 -2.24 21.21 -12.39
C THR A 173 -1.45 22.09 -13.38
N PRO A 174 -1.06 21.58 -14.56
CA PRO A 174 -1.35 20.23 -15.06
C PRO A 174 -0.43 19.15 -14.46
N THR A 175 -1.02 18.02 -14.16
CA THR A 175 -0.28 16.82 -13.76
C THR A 175 0.37 16.13 -14.96
N ASP A 176 1.30 15.19 -14.72
CA ASP A 176 1.88 14.40 -15.82
C ASP A 176 0.84 13.60 -16.59
N VAL A 177 -0.22 13.14 -15.93
CA VAL A 177 -1.36 12.49 -16.60
C VAL A 177 -2.09 13.47 -17.51
N ASP A 178 -2.31 14.72 -17.06
CA ASP A 178 -2.96 15.72 -17.89
C ASP A 178 -2.13 16.04 -19.14
N ARG A 179 -0.82 16.18 -18.98
CA ARG A 179 0.13 16.41 -20.06
C ARG A 179 0.17 15.23 -21.04
N LEU A 180 0.20 14.00 -20.52
CA LEU A 180 0.14 12.80 -21.36
C LEU A 180 -1.18 12.71 -22.13
N MET A 181 -2.30 13.04 -21.50
CA MET A 181 -3.60 13.08 -22.16
C MET A 181 -3.66 14.13 -23.28
N LEU A 182 -3.04 15.29 -23.06
CA LEU A 182 -2.92 16.32 -24.11
C LEU A 182 -2.04 15.84 -25.28
N GLU A 183 -0.88 15.25 -24.98
CA GLU A 183 0.02 14.69 -26.01
C GLU A 183 -0.68 13.62 -26.84
N LEU A 184 -1.38 12.66 -26.20
CA LEU A 184 -2.10 11.60 -26.89
C LEU A 184 -3.25 12.12 -27.74
N ARG A 185 -4.02 13.09 -27.25
CA ARG A 185 -5.13 13.70 -28.01
C ARG A 185 -4.65 14.51 -29.22
N ALA A 186 -3.49 15.17 -29.10
CA ALA A 186 -2.96 16.00 -30.16
C ALA A 186 -2.23 15.21 -31.26
N HIS A 187 -1.60 14.09 -30.92
CA HIS A 187 -0.63 13.43 -31.79
C HIS A 187 -0.83 11.92 -31.94
N SER A 188 -1.93 11.36 -31.45
CA SER A 188 -2.19 9.91 -31.50
C SER A 188 -3.67 9.58 -31.62
N ASP A 189 -3.94 8.45 -32.24
CA ASP A 189 -5.27 7.84 -32.35
C ASP A 189 -5.43 6.61 -31.42
N VAL A 190 -4.52 6.43 -30.48
CA VAL A 190 -4.66 5.42 -29.43
C VAL A 190 -5.90 5.71 -28.60
N ALA A 191 -6.76 4.70 -28.47
CA ALA A 191 -7.95 4.82 -27.64
C ALA A 191 -7.54 4.88 -26.17
N VAL A 192 -7.87 5.99 -25.51
CA VAL A 192 -7.57 6.24 -24.09
C VAL A 192 -8.85 6.47 -23.32
N LEU A 193 -8.93 5.88 -22.13
CA LEU A 193 -10.03 6.08 -21.19
C LEU A 193 -9.46 6.57 -19.85
N ASP A 194 -9.79 7.80 -19.48
CA ASP A 194 -9.43 8.38 -18.18
C ASP A 194 -10.58 8.17 -17.19
N LEU A 195 -10.36 7.36 -16.16
CA LEU A 195 -11.36 7.05 -15.14
C LEU A 195 -11.43 8.07 -14.00
N ARG A 196 -10.57 9.11 -13.99
CA ARG A 196 -10.63 10.16 -12.94
C ARG A 196 -12.00 10.83 -12.86
N PRO A 197 -12.62 11.31 -13.98
CA PRO A 197 -13.95 11.92 -13.90
C PRO A 197 -15.02 10.97 -13.36
N THR A 198 -14.96 9.69 -13.74
CA THR A 198 -15.91 8.66 -13.32
C THR A 198 -15.84 8.42 -11.82
N LEU A 199 -14.62 8.22 -11.30
CA LEU A 199 -14.42 7.95 -9.86
C LEU A 199 -14.67 9.20 -9.00
N LEU A 200 -14.31 10.40 -9.48
CA LEU A 200 -14.63 11.67 -8.83
C LEU A 200 -16.14 11.92 -8.76
N LYS A 201 -16.91 11.51 -9.77
CA LYS A 201 -18.36 11.56 -9.74
C LYS A 201 -18.93 10.54 -8.75
N ALA A 202 -18.49 9.29 -8.84
CA ALA A 202 -19.02 8.22 -7.99
C ALA A 202 -18.72 8.44 -6.50
N ARG A 203 -17.58 9.04 -6.13
CA ARG A 203 -17.24 9.35 -4.75
C ARG A 203 -18.18 10.33 -4.07
N ALA A 204 -18.93 11.11 -4.84
CA ALA A 204 -19.92 12.05 -4.28
C ALA A 204 -21.12 11.33 -3.64
N GLU A 205 -21.39 10.11 -4.08
CA GLU A 205 -22.49 9.28 -3.58
C GLU A 205 -22.02 8.27 -2.53
N HIS A 206 -20.86 7.66 -2.76
CA HIS A 206 -20.32 6.59 -1.93
C HIS A 206 -18.79 6.60 -1.91
N LEU A 207 -18.19 6.00 -0.89
CA LEU A 207 -16.76 5.71 -0.93
C LEU A 207 -16.46 4.77 -2.11
N VAL A 208 -15.42 5.09 -2.87
CA VAL A 208 -14.96 4.29 -4.03
C VAL A 208 -13.56 3.69 -3.82
N TYR A 209 -12.94 3.96 -2.67
CA TYR A 209 -11.70 3.37 -2.19
C TYR A 209 -11.84 2.93 -0.74
N HIS A 210 -11.05 1.93 -0.35
CA HIS A 210 -10.93 1.54 1.05
C HIS A 210 -9.99 2.51 1.78
N PRO A 211 -10.38 3.06 2.94
CA PRO A 211 -9.56 4.04 3.65
C PRO A 211 -8.17 3.51 4.08
N ALA A 212 -8.09 2.25 4.51
CA ALA A 212 -6.86 1.63 5.03
C ALA A 212 -6.17 0.64 4.06
N ASP A 213 -6.57 0.64 2.80
CA ASP A 213 -6.07 -0.23 1.73
C ASP A 213 -5.71 0.59 0.50
N THR A 214 -4.85 0.08 -0.39
CA THR A 214 -4.46 0.76 -1.63
C THR A 214 -5.53 0.68 -2.71
N HIS A 215 -6.42 -0.30 -2.65
CA HIS A 215 -7.35 -0.63 -3.72
C HIS A 215 -8.63 0.20 -3.66
N TRP A 216 -9.24 0.42 -4.81
CA TRP A 216 -10.64 0.80 -4.89
C TRP A 216 -11.52 -0.31 -4.31
N ASN A 217 -12.68 0.07 -3.82
CA ASN A 217 -13.68 -0.90 -3.39
C ASN A 217 -14.58 -1.33 -4.56
N ASP A 218 -15.53 -2.22 -4.30
CA ASP A 218 -16.38 -2.78 -5.34
C ASP A 218 -17.29 -1.72 -5.99
N ARG A 219 -17.66 -0.66 -5.29
CA ARG A 219 -18.38 0.48 -5.89
C ARG A 219 -17.50 1.26 -6.87
N GLY A 220 -16.24 1.49 -6.51
CA GLY A 220 -15.26 2.10 -7.41
C GLY A 220 -15.00 1.22 -8.63
N SER A 221 -14.81 -0.09 -8.42
CA SER A 221 -14.60 -1.04 -9.51
C SER A 221 -15.83 -1.16 -10.42
N TYR A 222 -17.04 -1.16 -9.87
CA TYR A 222 -18.28 -1.17 -10.65
C TYR A 222 -18.45 0.11 -11.48
N ALA A 223 -18.17 1.28 -10.90
CA ALA A 223 -18.21 2.54 -11.64
C ALA A 223 -17.21 2.54 -12.82
N ALA A 224 -15.99 2.02 -12.60
CA ALA A 224 -15.01 1.84 -13.66
C ALA A 224 -15.46 0.82 -14.71
N TYR A 225 -15.97 -0.32 -14.27
CA TYR A 225 -16.49 -1.39 -15.13
C TYR A 225 -17.55 -0.87 -16.11
N THR A 226 -18.52 -0.11 -15.63
CA THR A 226 -19.60 0.39 -16.48
C THR A 226 -19.09 1.27 -17.65
N VAL A 227 -18.11 2.14 -17.37
CA VAL A 227 -17.53 3.03 -18.37
C VAL A 227 -16.58 2.27 -19.30
N ILE A 228 -15.83 1.30 -18.80
CA ILE A 228 -14.97 0.44 -19.63
C ILE A 228 -15.83 -0.37 -20.60
N ILE A 229 -16.91 -1.00 -20.14
CA ILE A 229 -17.80 -1.77 -21.02
C ILE A 229 -18.48 -0.85 -22.06
N ALA A 230 -18.93 0.34 -21.66
CA ALA A 230 -19.50 1.30 -22.61
C ALA A 230 -18.49 1.69 -23.69
N ARG A 231 -17.20 1.85 -23.33
CA ARG A 231 -16.13 2.14 -24.30
C ARG A 231 -15.85 0.95 -25.23
N LEU A 232 -15.88 -0.27 -24.70
CA LEU A 232 -15.69 -1.49 -25.49
C LEU A 232 -16.88 -1.76 -26.42
N ALA A 233 -18.09 -1.35 -26.06
CA ALA A 233 -19.29 -1.50 -26.89
C ALA A 233 -19.20 -0.74 -28.23
N GLU A 234 -18.36 0.30 -28.31
CA GLU A 234 -18.09 0.99 -29.58
C GLU A 234 -17.39 0.07 -30.61
N TRP A 235 -16.62 -0.92 -30.15
CA TRP A 235 -15.95 -1.91 -31.00
C TRP A 235 -16.72 -3.22 -31.13
N PHE A 236 -17.47 -3.56 -30.09
CA PHE A 236 -18.18 -4.82 -29.95
C PHE A 236 -19.68 -4.56 -29.71
N PRO A 237 -20.46 -4.24 -30.77
CA PRO A 237 -21.88 -4.02 -30.61
C PRO A 237 -22.58 -5.24 -30.01
N GLY A 238 -23.43 -5.01 -29.01
CA GLY A 238 -24.17 -6.06 -28.33
C GLY A 238 -23.61 -6.41 -26.90
N ILE A 239 -22.47 -5.87 -26.50
CA ILE A 239 -22.07 -5.94 -25.09
C ILE A 239 -22.66 -4.75 -24.32
N SER A 240 -23.05 -4.98 -23.08
CA SER A 240 -23.50 -3.94 -22.16
C SER A 240 -23.05 -4.27 -20.75
N ALA A 241 -22.88 -3.26 -19.91
CA ALA A 241 -22.59 -3.48 -18.50
C ALA A 241 -23.78 -4.18 -17.82
N LEU A 242 -23.48 -5.17 -17.00
CA LEU A 242 -24.49 -5.81 -16.17
C LEU A 242 -25.01 -4.81 -15.11
N PRO A 243 -26.31 -4.80 -14.84
CA PRO A 243 -26.88 -3.94 -13.82
C PRO A 243 -26.45 -4.40 -12.41
N PRO A 244 -26.47 -3.51 -11.39
CA PRO A 244 -26.10 -3.89 -10.02
C PRO A 244 -26.84 -5.12 -9.50
N ALA A 245 -28.11 -5.28 -9.88
CA ALA A 245 -28.95 -6.42 -9.47
C ALA A 245 -28.49 -7.78 -10.04
N ALA A 246 -27.54 -7.81 -10.98
CA ALA A 246 -26.93 -9.03 -11.47
C ALA A 246 -25.78 -9.56 -10.59
N PHE A 247 -25.38 -8.80 -9.58
CA PHE A 247 -24.34 -9.17 -8.63
C PHE A 247 -24.96 -9.52 -7.27
N GLU A 248 -24.49 -10.58 -6.68
CA GLU A 248 -24.87 -10.92 -5.30
C GLU A 248 -23.96 -10.19 -4.33
N PRO A 249 -24.51 -9.40 -3.38
CA PRO A 249 -23.69 -8.73 -2.37
C PRO A 249 -23.04 -9.77 -1.46
N ILE A 250 -21.72 -9.80 -1.43
CA ILE A 250 -20.94 -10.62 -0.52
C ILE A 250 -20.51 -9.75 0.66
N ARG A 251 -20.99 -10.06 1.86
CA ARG A 251 -20.47 -9.41 3.07
C ARG A 251 -19.03 -9.83 3.30
N GLN A 252 -18.12 -8.93 3.03
CA GLN A 252 -16.71 -9.09 3.40
C GLN A 252 -16.53 -8.66 4.86
N PRO A 253 -15.72 -9.42 5.65
CA PRO A 253 -15.37 -8.95 6.99
C PRO A 253 -14.64 -7.61 6.88
N ALA A 254 -14.89 -6.70 7.81
CA ALA A 254 -14.22 -5.38 7.88
C ALA A 254 -12.68 -5.46 7.87
N SER A 255 -12.13 -6.65 8.12
CA SER A 255 -10.71 -6.96 8.06
C SER A 255 -10.17 -7.32 6.66
N ALA A 256 -11.01 -7.40 5.62
CA ALA A 256 -10.60 -7.94 4.33
C ALA A 256 -9.73 -6.96 3.50
N TYR A 257 -9.89 -5.66 3.69
CA TYR A 257 -9.26 -4.63 2.86
C TYR A 257 -8.52 -3.60 3.72
N ARG A 258 -7.27 -3.93 4.05
CA ARG A 258 -6.43 -3.12 4.95
C ARG A 258 -4.93 -3.37 4.75
N ASP A 259 -4.49 -3.56 3.53
CA ASP A 259 -3.09 -3.86 3.19
C ASP A 259 -2.11 -2.85 3.80
N LEU A 260 -2.43 -1.55 3.74
CA LEU A 260 -1.61 -0.49 4.32
C LEU A 260 -1.55 -0.55 5.86
N ALA A 261 -2.69 -0.88 6.50
CA ALA A 261 -2.73 -1.05 7.94
C ALA A 261 -1.98 -2.31 8.40
N GLU A 262 -2.05 -3.39 7.62
CA GLU A 262 -1.27 -4.61 7.87
C GLU A 262 0.24 -4.35 7.72
N MET A 263 0.66 -3.57 6.70
CA MET A 263 2.07 -3.21 6.50
C MET A 263 2.72 -2.52 7.71
N VAL A 264 1.92 -1.85 8.53
CA VAL A 264 2.39 -1.17 9.75
C VAL A 264 2.01 -1.92 11.03
N GLY A 265 1.49 -3.15 10.92
CA GLY A 265 1.10 -3.97 12.06
C GLY A 265 -0.10 -3.46 12.85
N LEU A 266 -0.93 -2.64 12.25
CA LEU A 266 -2.09 -1.99 12.87
C LEU A 266 -3.44 -2.37 12.23
N GLY A 267 -3.50 -3.53 11.57
CA GLY A 267 -4.70 -3.99 10.88
C GLY A 267 -5.97 -3.91 11.74
N ASP A 268 -5.92 -4.38 12.99
CA ASP A 268 -7.08 -4.34 13.88
C ASP A 268 -7.44 -2.94 14.40
N TYR A 269 -6.50 -1.99 14.34
CA TYR A 269 -6.74 -0.60 14.74
C TYR A 269 -7.48 0.19 13.67
N PHE A 270 -7.30 -0.18 12.38
CA PHE A 270 -7.90 0.46 11.21
C PHE A 270 -9.08 -0.34 10.67
N VAL A 271 -9.83 -1.01 11.52
CA VAL A 271 -11.10 -1.62 11.13
C VAL A 271 -12.08 -0.49 10.82
N HIS A 272 -12.51 -0.39 9.58
CA HIS A 272 -13.63 0.42 9.15
C HIS A 272 -14.86 -0.49 9.05
N ASP A 273 -16.05 0.07 9.24
CA ASP A 273 -17.29 -0.67 9.05
C ASP A 273 -17.32 -1.31 7.67
N ALA A 274 -17.83 -2.53 7.59
CA ALA A 274 -17.96 -3.24 6.33
C ALA A 274 -18.74 -2.37 5.33
N ILE A 275 -18.12 -2.07 4.18
CA ILE A 275 -18.82 -1.38 3.10
C ILE A 275 -19.73 -2.42 2.47
N GLU A 276 -21.04 -2.35 2.72
CA GLU A 276 -22.01 -3.14 1.98
C GLU A 276 -22.04 -2.64 0.53
N LEU A 277 -21.87 -3.55 -0.38
CA LEU A 277 -21.99 -3.34 -1.82
C LEU A 277 -23.43 -3.39 -2.25
#